data_7dc9ac60da1d618b0a525101510ea7c1
#
_entry.id   7dc9ac60da1d618b0a525101510ea7c1
#
_cell.length_a   1.000
_cell.length_b   1.000
_cell.length_c   1.000
_cell.angle_alpha   90.00
_cell.angle_beta   90.00
_cell.angle_gamma   90.00
#
_symmetry.space_group_name_H-M   'P 1'
#
loop_
_entity.id
_entity.type
_entity.pdbx_description
1 polymer ?
#
loop_
_entity_poly.entity_id
_entity_poly.type
_entity_poly.pdbx_seq_one_letter_code
_entity_poly.pdbx_strand_id
1 'polypeptide(L)'
;LSHFQNDIYPDDIFSRWGKDMAQSPSGLNYIYNHYATTSSINTYTNASPEDLVNALSKGYIAIVHGYFTTYGHVLVVRSFDGQSYHVNDPAGKWKECFKCGYDGSYNGVTRYPKQAFENALFTSDGYSYLPGWIHIIK
;
A
#
# COMPACT_ATOMS: atom_id res chain seq x y z
N LEU A 1 1.44 -3.98 10.13
CA LEU A 1 2.49 -5.01 10.25
C LEU A 1 2.12 -6.14 11.21
N SER A 2 0.82 -6.40 11.38
CA SER A 2 0.31 -7.45 12.26
C SER A 2 0.64 -8.88 11.77
N HIS A 3 1.17 -9.02 10.56
CA HIS A 3 1.56 -10.31 9.99
C HIS A 3 2.98 -10.76 10.38
N PHE A 4 3.72 -9.94 11.08
CA PHE A 4 5.05 -10.28 11.57
C PHE A 4 4.96 -11.05 12.89
N GLN A 5 5.98 -11.86 13.20
CA GLN A 5 5.98 -12.68 14.41
C GLN A 5 6.05 -11.87 15.70
N ASN A 6 6.59 -10.65 15.64
CA ASN A 6 6.70 -9.72 16.75
C ASN A 6 6.04 -8.40 16.37
N ASP A 7 5.69 -7.60 17.36
CA ASP A 7 5.23 -6.24 17.10
C ASP A 7 6.40 -5.44 16.55
N ILE A 8 6.28 -5.07 15.27
CA ILE A 8 7.30 -4.31 14.56
C ILE A 8 6.70 -2.96 14.18
N TYR A 9 7.33 -1.90 14.61
CA TYR A 9 6.88 -0.54 14.37
C TYR A 9 7.69 0.09 13.23
N PRO A 10 7.11 1.07 12.49
CA PRO A 10 7.82 1.73 11.38
C PRO A 10 9.18 2.30 11.78
N ASP A 11 9.29 2.86 12.98
CA ASP A 11 10.56 3.41 13.46
C ASP A 11 11.66 2.35 13.60
N ASP A 12 11.29 1.14 14.02
CA ASP A 12 12.22 0.01 14.12
C ASP A 12 12.76 -0.36 12.74
N ILE A 13 11.88 -0.37 11.75
CA ILE A 13 12.26 -0.68 10.37
C ILE A 13 13.17 0.40 9.81
N PHE A 14 12.82 1.68 10.00
CA PHE A 14 13.64 2.79 9.51
C PHE A 14 15.01 2.84 10.19
N SER A 15 15.08 2.55 11.49
CA SER A 15 16.35 2.52 12.23
C SER A 15 17.29 1.45 11.71
N ARG A 16 16.74 0.27 11.36
CA ARG A 16 17.57 -0.88 10.94
C ARG A 16 17.87 -0.86 9.45
N TRP A 17 16.90 -0.53 8.59
CA TRP A 17 16.96 -0.77 7.15
C TRP A 17 17.09 0.50 6.32
N GLY A 18 16.71 1.65 6.89
CA GLY A 18 16.69 2.92 6.20
C GLY A 18 15.38 3.15 5.43
N LYS A 19 15.13 4.43 5.14
CA LYS A 19 13.89 4.86 4.49
C LYS A 19 13.75 4.32 3.08
N ASP A 20 14.84 4.38 2.30
CA ASP A 20 14.80 3.98 0.89
C ASP A 20 14.48 2.49 0.75
N MET A 21 15.09 1.66 1.58
CA MET A 21 14.81 0.23 1.56
C MET A 21 13.38 -0.08 2.01
N ALA A 22 12.89 0.61 3.04
CA ALA A 22 11.53 0.39 3.55
C ALA A 22 10.45 0.83 2.58
N GLN A 23 10.77 1.69 1.61
CA GLN A 23 9.80 2.22 0.64
C GLN A 23 9.96 1.66 -0.77
N SER A 24 11.01 0.90 -1.05
CA SER A 24 11.17 0.26 -2.36
C SER A 24 10.45 -1.10 -2.39
N PRO A 25 9.95 -1.55 -3.55
CA PRO A 25 9.29 -2.85 -3.65
C PRO A 25 10.18 -4.01 -3.21
N SER A 26 11.40 -4.10 -3.72
CA SER A 26 12.32 -5.17 -3.36
C SER A 26 12.79 -5.08 -1.92
N GLY A 27 13.02 -3.87 -1.41
CA GLY A 27 13.42 -3.65 -0.03
C GLY A 27 12.33 -4.03 0.95
N LEU A 28 11.09 -3.63 0.67
CA LEU A 28 9.95 -3.99 1.52
C LEU A 28 9.70 -5.50 1.52
N ASN A 29 9.84 -6.15 0.36
CA ASN A 29 9.74 -7.61 0.27
C ASN A 29 10.80 -8.29 1.13
N TYR A 30 12.04 -7.84 1.06
CA TYR A 30 13.13 -8.37 1.88
C TYR A 30 12.85 -8.20 3.37
N ILE A 31 12.43 -7.01 3.79
CA ILE A 31 12.12 -6.71 5.19
C ILE A 31 10.97 -7.58 5.68
N TYR A 32 9.91 -7.70 4.90
CA TYR A 32 8.77 -8.54 5.25
C TYR A 32 9.20 -9.99 5.49
N ASN A 33 9.94 -10.57 4.55
CA ASN A 33 10.40 -11.96 4.66
C ASN A 33 11.36 -12.17 5.83
N HIS A 34 12.08 -11.14 6.25
CA HIS A 34 12.95 -11.22 7.42
C HIS A 34 12.16 -11.42 8.72
N TYR A 35 10.97 -10.80 8.84
CA TYR A 35 10.16 -10.86 10.06
C TYR A 35 9.00 -11.84 10.00
N ALA A 36 8.51 -12.17 8.82
CA ALA A 36 7.32 -13.03 8.67
C ALA A 36 7.63 -14.47 9.06
N THR A 37 6.67 -15.13 9.75
CA THR A 37 6.80 -16.52 10.18
C THR A 37 5.80 -17.47 9.54
N THR A 38 4.58 -17.01 9.28
CA THR A 38 3.47 -17.87 8.83
C THR A 38 2.82 -17.42 7.55
N SER A 39 3.06 -16.21 7.12
CA SER A 39 2.50 -15.66 5.89
C SER A 39 3.56 -15.52 4.82
N SER A 40 3.12 -15.40 3.57
CA SER A 40 4.02 -15.21 2.43
C SER A 40 3.67 -13.90 1.73
N ILE A 41 4.65 -13.36 1.01
CA ILE A 41 4.47 -12.13 0.23
C ILE A 41 4.87 -12.39 -1.22
N ASN A 42 4.03 -11.92 -2.13
CA ASN A 42 4.33 -11.90 -3.57
C ASN A 42 4.35 -10.45 -4.04
N THR A 43 5.46 -10.05 -4.64
CA THR A 43 5.68 -8.67 -5.08
C THR A 43 5.54 -8.56 -6.59
N TYR A 44 4.77 -7.57 -7.03
CA TYR A 44 4.52 -7.29 -8.44
C TYR A 44 4.81 -5.83 -8.73
N THR A 45 5.52 -5.56 -9.82
CA THR A 45 5.75 -4.20 -10.33
C THR A 45 4.99 -3.94 -11.63
N ASN A 46 4.14 -4.88 -12.03
CA ASN A 46 3.34 -4.82 -13.26
C ASN A 46 1.86 -5.15 -12.99
N ALA A 47 1.36 -4.84 -11.80
CA ALA A 47 0.00 -5.17 -11.41
C ALA A 47 -1.03 -4.27 -12.09
N SER A 48 -2.21 -4.84 -12.34
CA SER A 48 -3.40 -4.13 -12.80
C SER A 48 -4.39 -3.92 -11.65
N PRO A 49 -5.39 -3.03 -11.82
CA PRO A 49 -6.48 -2.93 -10.84
C PRO A 49 -7.19 -4.25 -10.59
N GLU A 50 -7.37 -5.07 -11.63
CA GLU A 50 -8.00 -6.39 -11.51
C GLU A 50 -7.18 -7.32 -10.63
N ASP A 51 -5.86 -7.28 -10.73
CA ASP A 51 -4.98 -8.09 -9.88
C ASP A 51 -5.18 -7.76 -8.41
N LEU A 52 -5.29 -6.46 -8.09
CA LEU A 52 -5.54 -6.00 -6.73
C LEU A 52 -6.90 -6.47 -6.22
N VAL A 53 -7.96 -6.26 -6.99
CA VAL A 53 -9.32 -6.65 -6.62
C VAL A 53 -9.41 -8.16 -6.44
N ASN A 54 -8.82 -8.95 -7.34
CA ASN A 54 -8.82 -10.40 -7.26
C ASN A 54 -8.14 -10.90 -5.98
N ALA A 55 -7.00 -10.31 -5.61
CA ALA A 55 -6.31 -10.69 -4.38
C ALA A 55 -7.16 -10.38 -3.14
N LEU A 56 -7.76 -9.19 -3.09
CA LEU A 56 -8.61 -8.79 -1.98
C LEU A 56 -9.85 -9.67 -1.87
N SER A 57 -10.43 -10.11 -3.00
CA SER A 57 -11.61 -10.98 -3.02
C SER A 57 -11.32 -12.37 -2.43
N LYS A 58 -10.07 -12.79 -2.44
CA LYS A 58 -9.62 -14.05 -1.83
C LYS A 58 -9.32 -13.93 -0.33
N GLY A 59 -9.52 -12.76 0.25
CA GLY A 59 -9.22 -12.50 1.65
C GLY A 59 -7.78 -12.13 1.92
N TYR A 60 -6.95 -11.95 0.90
CA TYR A 60 -5.58 -11.48 1.07
C TYR A 60 -5.56 -9.99 1.33
N ILE A 61 -4.49 -9.50 1.93
CA ILE A 61 -4.26 -8.05 2.04
C ILE A 61 -3.14 -7.64 1.11
N ALA A 62 -3.07 -6.34 0.84
CA ALA A 62 -2.07 -5.81 -0.07
C ALA A 62 -1.35 -4.61 0.56
N ILE A 63 -0.04 -4.51 0.28
CA ILE A 63 0.71 -3.29 0.50
C ILE A 63 0.89 -2.66 -0.87
N VAL A 64 0.54 -1.39 -1.00
CA VAL A 64 0.56 -0.70 -2.29
C VAL A 64 1.44 0.54 -2.24
N HIS A 65 2.05 0.84 -3.39
CA HIS A 65 2.84 2.05 -3.60
C HIS A 65 2.06 2.95 -4.54
N GLY A 66 1.85 4.21 -4.17
CA GLY A 66 1.04 5.11 -5.00
C GLY A 66 1.39 6.56 -4.82
N TYR A 67 0.87 7.38 -5.74
CA TYR A 67 1.08 8.83 -5.74
C TYR A 67 -0.05 9.54 -4.99
N PHE A 68 -0.19 9.20 -3.72
CA PHE A 68 -1.07 9.91 -2.79
C PHE A 68 -0.49 11.26 -2.42
N THR A 69 0.84 11.35 -2.44
CA THR A 69 1.63 12.58 -2.30
C THR A 69 2.53 12.75 -3.52
N THR A 70 3.17 13.92 -3.64
CA THR A 70 4.11 14.21 -4.72
C THR A 70 5.28 13.21 -4.75
N TYR A 71 5.71 12.73 -3.59
CA TYR A 71 6.87 11.84 -3.47
C TYR A 71 6.51 10.36 -3.47
N GLY A 72 5.22 10.03 -3.54
CA GLY A 72 4.77 8.66 -3.38
C GLY A 72 4.55 8.31 -1.90
N HIS A 73 3.82 7.24 -1.67
CA HIS A 73 3.47 6.78 -0.32
C HIS A 73 3.14 5.29 -0.37
N VAL A 74 3.32 4.61 0.75
CA VAL A 74 3.03 3.19 0.89
C VAL A 74 1.96 3.02 1.95
N LEU A 75 0.93 2.23 1.64
CA LEU A 75 -0.13 1.94 2.61
C LEU A 75 -0.67 0.52 2.45
N VAL A 76 -1.47 0.10 3.43
CA VAL A 76 -2.04 -1.25 3.48
C VAL A 76 -3.51 -1.19 3.05
N VAL A 77 -3.86 -2.05 2.07
CA VAL A 77 -5.25 -2.24 1.63
C VAL A 77 -5.78 -3.53 2.25
N ARG A 78 -6.87 -3.44 2.97
CA ARG A 78 -7.45 -4.56 3.70
C ARG A 78 -8.56 -5.27 2.93
N SER A 79 -9.37 -4.52 2.19
CA SER A 79 -10.50 -5.07 1.46
C SER A 79 -11.03 -4.09 0.42
N PHE A 80 -11.90 -4.57 -0.44
CA PHE A 80 -12.61 -3.78 -1.44
C PHE A 80 -14.09 -4.17 -1.39
N ASP A 81 -14.98 -3.17 -1.30
CA ASP A 81 -16.42 -3.41 -1.17
C ASP A 81 -17.21 -3.22 -2.49
N GLY A 82 -16.52 -3.02 -3.60
CA GLY A 82 -17.13 -2.74 -4.90
C GLY A 82 -17.16 -1.25 -5.25
N GLN A 83 -17.04 -0.37 -4.26
CA GLN A 83 -17.07 1.09 -4.44
C GLN A 83 -15.84 1.76 -3.86
N SER A 84 -15.28 1.23 -2.78
CA SER A 84 -14.16 1.82 -2.06
C SER A 84 -13.19 0.76 -1.60
N TYR A 85 -11.91 1.15 -1.52
CA TYR A 85 -10.87 0.35 -0.88
C TYR A 85 -10.78 0.72 0.59
N HIS A 86 -10.81 -0.30 1.45
CA HIS A 86 -10.66 -0.12 2.89
C HIS A 86 -9.17 -0.22 3.23
N VAL A 87 -8.60 0.82 3.79
CA VAL A 87 -7.15 0.96 3.93
C VAL A 87 -6.75 1.33 5.35
N ASN A 88 -5.52 1.00 5.71
CA ASN A 88 -4.83 1.58 6.85
C ASN A 88 -3.82 2.60 6.32
N ASP A 89 -4.04 3.85 6.62
CA ASP A 89 -3.21 4.95 6.15
C ASP A 89 -2.83 5.86 7.32
N PRO A 90 -1.60 5.70 7.85
CA PRO A 90 -1.18 6.48 9.02
C PRO A 90 -0.78 7.92 8.70
N ALA A 91 -0.71 8.30 7.42
CA ALA A 91 -0.25 9.63 7.02
C ALA A 91 -1.25 10.75 7.30
N GLY A 92 -2.52 10.41 7.51
CA GLY A 92 -3.58 11.38 7.75
C GLY A 92 -4.77 11.14 6.84
N LYS A 93 -5.55 12.19 6.60
CA LYS A 93 -6.70 12.11 5.69
C LYS A 93 -6.27 12.53 4.28
N TRP A 94 -6.24 11.56 3.36
CA TRP A 94 -5.88 11.84 1.96
C TRP A 94 -6.94 12.71 1.28
N LYS A 95 -6.50 13.64 0.43
CA LYS A 95 -7.38 14.54 -0.31
C LYS A 95 -8.07 13.89 -1.52
N GLU A 96 -7.83 12.59 -1.73
CA GLU A 96 -8.50 11.76 -2.74
C GLU A 96 -8.27 12.22 -4.18
N CYS A 97 -7.06 12.72 -4.46
CA CYS A 97 -6.63 13.02 -5.82
C CYS A 97 -5.14 12.76 -6.00
N PHE A 98 -4.72 12.59 -7.25
CA PHE A 98 -3.35 12.24 -7.62
C PHE A 98 -2.37 13.31 -7.14
N LYS A 99 -1.44 12.90 -6.26
CA LYS A 99 -0.40 13.77 -5.66
C LYS A 99 -0.93 14.93 -4.80
N CYS A 100 -2.18 14.89 -4.41
CA CYS A 100 -2.78 16.00 -3.66
C CYS A 100 -2.36 16.08 -2.20
N GLY A 101 -1.84 14.98 -1.64
CA GLY A 101 -1.40 14.96 -0.25
C GLY A 101 -2.53 14.78 0.75
N TYR A 102 -2.27 15.17 1.98
CA TYR A 102 -3.11 14.86 3.13
C TYR A 102 -3.55 16.11 3.89
N ASP A 103 -4.72 16.02 4.54
CA ASP A 103 -5.26 17.04 5.43
C ASP A 103 -5.26 16.52 6.87
N GLY A 104 -4.54 17.21 7.76
CA GLY A 104 -4.63 16.97 9.20
C GLY A 104 -4.33 15.56 9.65
N SER A 105 -4.61 15.30 10.92
CA SER A 105 -4.39 13.99 11.54
C SER A 105 -5.60 13.10 11.42
N TYR A 106 -5.36 11.78 11.40
CA TYR A 106 -6.39 10.77 11.23
C TYR A 106 -5.97 9.49 11.96
N ASN A 107 -6.94 8.61 12.24
CA ASN A 107 -6.69 7.37 13.00
C ASN A 107 -6.07 6.22 12.18
N GLY A 108 -5.81 6.44 10.92
CA GLY A 108 -5.17 5.46 10.05
C GLY A 108 -6.10 4.46 9.38
N VAL A 109 -7.40 4.46 9.69
CA VAL A 109 -8.37 3.54 9.09
C VAL A 109 -9.40 4.33 8.29
N THR A 110 -9.54 4.04 7.00
CA THR A 110 -10.42 4.81 6.13
C THR A 110 -10.83 4.04 4.88
N ARG A 111 -11.72 4.65 4.11
CA ARG A 111 -12.19 4.16 2.81
C ARG A 111 -11.84 5.19 1.75
N TYR A 112 -11.20 4.73 0.68
CA TYR A 112 -10.90 5.61 -0.46
C TYR A 112 -11.71 5.17 -1.68
N PRO A 113 -12.32 6.13 -2.42
CA PRO A 113 -13.12 5.81 -3.59
C PRO A 113 -12.31 5.06 -4.64
N LYS A 114 -12.93 4.10 -5.31
CA LYS A 114 -12.29 3.21 -6.28
C LYS A 114 -11.48 3.98 -7.33
N GLN A 115 -12.12 4.92 -8.02
CA GLN A 115 -11.47 5.62 -9.13
C GLN A 115 -10.30 6.47 -8.67
N ALA A 116 -10.48 7.23 -7.58
CA ALA A 116 -9.40 8.08 -7.05
C ALA A 116 -8.21 7.23 -6.59
N PHE A 117 -8.49 6.14 -5.90
CA PHE A 117 -7.44 5.24 -5.40
C PHE A 117 -6.67 4.59 -6.54
N GLU A 118 -7.39 4.05 -7.53
CA GLU A 118 -6.76 3.43 -8.70
C GLU A 118 -5.95 4.42 -9.51
N ASN A 119 -6.39 5.67 -9.64
CA ASN A 119 -5.60 6.70 -10.30
C ASN A 119 -4.28 6.98 -9.57
N ALA A 120 -4.27 6.91 -8.25
CA ALA A 120 -3.04 7.09 -7.48
C ALA A 120 -2.06 5.93 -7.65
N LEU A 121 -2.57 4.71 -7.87
CA LEU A 121 -1.76 3.49 -7.99
C LEU A 121 -1.35 3.18 -9.42
N PHE A 122 -2.23 3.43 -10.39
CA PHE A 122 -2.12 2.84 -11.72
C PHE A 122 -2.08 3.89 -12.84
N THR A 123 -1.59 5.08 -12.56
CA THR A 123 -1.36 6.11 -13.58
C THR A 123 0.00 6.77 -13.38
N SER A 124 0.51 7.38 -14.47
CA SER A 124 1.75 8.15 -14.44
C SER A 124 1.53 9.63 -14.17
N ASP A 125 0.31 10.10 -14.39
CA ASP A 125 -0.02 11.53 -14.36
C ASP A 125 -1.43 11.81 -13.79
N GLY A 126 -2.09 10.78 -13.28
CA GLY A 126 -3.48 10.84 -12.83
C GLY A 126 -4.50 10.41 -13.88
N TYR A 127 -4.07 10.17 -15.12
CA TYR A 127 -4.96 9.84 -16.25
C TYR A 127 -4.47 8.65 -17.08
N SER A 128 -3.18 8.58 -17.38
CA SER A 128 -2.61 7.60 -18.32
C SER A 128 -2.21 6.33 -17.57
N TYR A 129 -2.78 5.20 -17.95
CA TYR A 129 -2.54 3.93 -17.27
C TYR A 129 -1.05 3.57 -17.24
N LEU A 130 -0.62 3.12 -16.07
CA LEU A 130 0.71 2.57 -15.83
C LEU A 130 0.57 1.40 -14.84
N PRO A 131 1.22 0.25 -15.09
CA PRO A 131 1.17 -0.86 -14.14
C PRO A 131 1.64 -0.46 -12.75
N GLY A 132 1.00 -1.02 -11.73
CA GLY A 132 1.22 -0.65 -10.34
C GLY A 132 2.21 -1.55 -9.62
N TRP A 133 2.68 -1.07 -8.47
CA TRP A 133 3.56 -1.79 -7.56
C TRP A 133 2.75 -2.23 -6.35
N ILE A 134 2.58 -3.54 -6.20
CA ILE A 134 1.81 -4.11 -5.08
C ILE A 134 2.52 -5.33 -4.50
N HIS A 135 2.26 -5.57 -3.22
CA HIS A 135 2.68 -6.77 -2.52
C HIS A 135 1.43 -7.46 -2.00
N ILE A 136 1.22 -8.71 -2.37
CA ILE A 136 0.07 -9.50 -1.91
C ILE A 136 0.51 -10.39 -0.77
N ILE A 137 -0.17 -10.29 0.35
CA ILE A 137 0.11 -11.03 1.56
C ILE A 137 -0.96 -12.10 1.74
N LYS A 138 -0.53 -13.35 1.67
CA LYS A 138 -1.41 -14.52 1.76
C LYS A 138 -1.45 -15.11 3.13
#